data_f8ef547c7dd07e903cb2ab11e83f0c68
#
_entry.id   f8ef547c7dd07e903cb2ab11e83f0c68
#
_cell.length_a   1.000
_cell.length_b   1.000
_cell.length_c   1.000
_cell.angle_alpha   90.00
_cell.angle_beta   90.00
_cell.angle_gamma   90.00
#
_symmetry.space_group_name_H-M   'P 1'
#
loop_
_entity.id
_entity.type
_entity.pdbx_description
1 polymer ?
#
loop_
_entity_poly.entity_id
_entity_poly.type
_entity_poly.pdbx_seq_one_letter_code
_entity_poly.pdbx_strand_id
1 'polypeptide(L)'
;MYKIIIFDFDGTIADTNKCIIETFQQSLIELGFDTMEEKDISRLIGLPLTHMYAQLLHTDDKGLIDTAVATYRRLFTPISERTVTLFPHVAETLRQIHESGISTAIATSRGSDSLRMLLKVHDIAQYIDTDCCEEDVTNKKPAPDMVERILNETGFDAKDALVVGDTWFDIQMGRDAGCTTCGVTYGNHSRATLLEHGADHIIDDFAELKSIY
;
A
#
# COMPACT_ATOMS: atom_id res chain seq x y z
N MET A 1 3.87 -6.12 23.24
CA MET A 1 3.28 -7.11 22.29
C MET A 1 2.11 -6.42 21.61
N TYR A 2 2.15 -6.31 20.30
CA TYR A 2 1.08 -5.68 19.53
C TYR A 2 -0.16 -6.59 19.49
N LYS A 3 -1.34 -5.98 19.38
CA LYS A 3 -2.62 -6.67 19.24
C LYS A 3 -3.15 -6.65 17.82
N ILE A 4 -2.68 -5.67 17.03
CA ILE A 4 -3.01 -5.53 15.61
C ILE A 4 -1.78 -5.08 14.84
N ILE A 5 -1.60 -5.63 13.63
CA ILE A 5 -0.62 -5.17 12.65
C ILE A 5 -1.37 -4.67 11.41
N ILE A 6 -1.11 -3.43 11.03
CA ILE A 6 -1.76 -2.76 9.90
C ILE A 6 -0.71 -2.63 8.79
N PHE A 7 -0.96 -3.27 7.67
CA PHE A 7 -0.05 -3.32 6.53
C PHE A 7 -0.47 -2.37 5.41
N ASP A 8 0.49 -1.71 4.77
CA ASP A 8 0.27 -1.32 3.40
C ASP A 8 0.30 -2.56 2.48
N PHE A 9 -0.20 -2.43 1.24
CA PHE A 9 -0.28 -3.53 0.29
C PHE A 9 0.79 -3.46 -0.80
N ASP A 10 0.84 -2.35 -1.55
CA ASP A 10 1.69 -2.18 -2.73
C ASP A 10 3.13 -1.84 -2.35
N GLY A 11 4.08 -2.74 -2.58
CA GLY A 11 5.47 -2.57 -2.13
C GLY A 11 5.75 -3.13 -0.74
N THR A 12 4.72 -3.55 -0.02
CA THR A 12 4.83 -4.13 1.33
C THR A 12 4.45 -5.61 1.37
N ILE A 13 3.23 -5.95 1.00
CA ILE A 13 2.73 -7.34 0.89
C ILE A 13 3.01 -7.89 -0.51
N ALA A 14 2.73 -7.10 -1.54
CA ALA A 14 2.84 -7.52 -2.93
C ALA A 14 3.80 -6.64 -3.75
N ASP A 15 4.63 -7.30 -4.56
CA ASP A 15 5.42 -6.63 -5.59
C ASP A 15 4.51 -6.29 -6.77
N THR A 16 4.03 -5.07 -6.75
CA THR A 16 3.12 -4.52 -7.76
C THR A 16 3.79 -3.52 -8.69
N ASN A 17 5.07 -3.21 -8.48
CA ASN A 17 5.78 -2.14 -9.19
C ASN A 17 5.72 -2.31 -10.71
N LYS A 18 6.07 -3.50 -11.20
CA LYS A 18 6.01 -3.79 -12.63
C LYS A 18 4.60 -3.65 -13.20
N CYS A 19 3.60 -4.13 -12.45
CA CYS A 19 2.19 -4.01 -12.83
C CYS A 19 1.76 -2.55 -12.93
N ILE A 20 2.08 -1.76 -11.90
CA ILE A 20 1.71 -0.35 -11.83
C ILE A 20 2.36 0.43 -12.97
N ILE A 21 3.67 0.28 -13.16
CA ILE A 21 4.42 0.97 -14.23
C ILE A 21 3.86 0.59 -15.61
N GLU A 22 3.69 -0.71 -15.89
CA GLU A 22 3.16 -1.18 -17.18
C GLU A 22 1.76 -0.62 -17.43
N THR A 23 0.90 -0.61 -16.41
CA THR A 23 -0.46 -0.07 -16.53
C THR A 23 -0.47 1.43 -16.79
N PHE A 24 0.39 2.20 -16.10
CA PHE A 24 0.55 3.63 -16.38
C PHE A 24 1.01 3.88 -17.81
N GLN A 25 2.05 3.19 -18.28
CA GLN A 25 2.56 3.33 -19.65
C GLN A 25 1.47 3.05 -20.68
N GLN A 26 0.73 1.95 -20.52
CA GLN A 26 -0.34 1.61 -21.46
C GLN A 26 -1.50 2.62 -21.40
N SER A 27 -1.85 3.12 -20.22
CA SER A 27 -2.90 4.11 -20.08
C SER A 27 -2.53 5.45 -20.72
N LEU A 28 -1.27 5.89 -20.59
CA LEU A 28 -0.75 7.10 -21.24
C LEU A 28 -0.84 6.99 -22.77
N ILE A 29 -0.38 5.87 -23.34
CA ILE A 29 -0.45 5.60 -24.77
C ILE A 29 -1.91 5.66 -25.27
N GLU A 30 -2.84 5.00 -24.56
CA GLU A 30 -4.25 4.98 -24.95
C GLU A 30 -4.90 6.36 -24.90
N LEU A 31 -4.45 7.21 -23.98
CA LEU A 31 -4.90 8.60 -23.85
C LEU A 31 -4.22 9.58 -24.83
N GLY A 32 -3.28 9.09 -25.64
CA GLY A 32 -2.56 9.89 -26.62
C GLY A 32 -1.39 10.68 -26.06
N PHE A 33 -0.89 10.32 -24.89
CA PHE A 33 0.33 10.89 -24.28
C PHE A 33 1.55 10.03 -24.63
N ASP A 34 2.73 10.65 -24.54
CA ASP A 34 4.00 9.92 -24.60
C ASP A 34 4.20 9.08 -23.33
N THR A 35 4.99 8.03 -23.45
CA THR A 35 5.43 7.22 -22.30
C THR A 35 6.38 8.04 -21.41
N MET A 36 6.39 7.71 -20.11
CA MET A 36 7.24 8.35 -19.11
C MET A 36 8.36 7.41 -18.65
N GLU A 37 9.42 7.96 -18.08
CA GLU A 37 10.45 7.12 -17.49
C GLU A 37 9.90 6.37 -16.26
N GLU A 38 10.28 5.09 -16.12
CA GLU A 38 9.82 4.25 -15.01
C GLU A 38 10.09 4.87 -13.63
N LYS A 39 11.26 5.53 -13.48
CA LYS A 39 11.63 6.22 -12.23
C LYS A 39 10.66 7.33 -11.84
N ASP A 40 10.04 8.01 -12.83
CA ASP A 40 9.11 9.11 -12.57
C ASP A 40 7.75 8.60 -12.10
N ILE A 41 7.34 7.42 -12.55
CA ILE A 41 6.16 6.73 -12.08
C ILE A 41 6.43 6.14 -10.69
N SER A 42 7.54 5.41 -10.53
CA SER A 42 7.89 4.69 -9.30
C SER A 42 7.96 5.57 -8.06
N ARG A 43 8.49 6.79 -8.18
CA ARG A 43 8.59 7.73 -7.03
C ARG A 43 7.23 8.20 -6.49
N LEU A 44 6.15 8.01 -7.24
CA LEU A 44 4.80 8.41 -6.86
C LEU A 44 3.96 7.22 -6.35
N ILE A 45 4.47 6.00 -6.45
CA ILE A 45 3.79 4.81 -5.93
C ILE A 45 3.58 4.99 -4.42
N GLY A 46 2.39 4.65 -3.95
CA GLY A 46 1.92 4.92 -2.59
C GLY A 46 0.93 6.09 -2.50
N LEU A 47 0.93 7.00 -3.49
CA LEU A 47 -0.08 8.04 -3.60
C LEU A 47 -1.37 7.52 -4.28
N PRO A 48 -2.53 8.16 -4.03
CA PRO A 48 -3.74 7.92 -4.78
C PRO A 48 -3.56 8.14 -6.29
N LEU A 49 -4.21 7.32 -7.13
CA LEU A 49 -4.09 7.40 -8.60
C LEU A 49 -4.40 8.80 -9.15
N THR A 50 -5.38 9.49 -8.57
CA THR A 50 -5.72 10.87 -8.96
C THR A 50 -4.56 11.83 -8.77
N HIS A 51 -3.83 11.71 -7.66
CA HIS A 51 -2.64 12.52 -7.38
C HIS A 51 -1.47 12.13 -8.28
N MET A 52 -1.28 10.83 -8.54
CA MET A 52 -0.25 10.38 -9.47
C MET A 52 -0.46 10.98 -10.86
N TYR A 53 -1.68 10.89 -11.42
CA TYR A 53 -1.98 11.47 -12.75
C TYR A 53 -1.86 12.98 -12.77
N ALA A 54 -2.34 13.70 -11.73
CA ALA A 54 -2.20 15.14 -11.64
C ALA A 54 -0.73 15.57 -11.71
N GLN A 55 0.17 14.86 -10.99
CA GLN A 55 1.60 15.16 -10.99
C GLN A 55 2.28 14.74 -12.30
N LEU A 56 2.00 13.53 -12.83
CA LEU A 56 2.63 13.03 -14.05
C LEU A 56 2.23 13.85 -15.29
N LEU A 57 0.94 14.23 -15.39
CA LEU A 57 0.43 15.01 -16.53
C LEU A 57 0.56 16.53 -16.33
N HIS A 58 1.06 16.98 -15.17
CA HIS A 58 1.14 18.39 -14.79
C HIS A 58 -0.19 19.14 -15.00
N THR A 59 -1.30 18.56 -14.52
CA THR A 59 -2.66 19.07 -14.76
C THR A 59 -3.53 19.02 -13.52
N ASP A 60 -4.46 19.98 -13.41
CA ASP A 60 -5.55 20.01 -12.43
C ASP A 60 -6.91 19.75 -13.09
N ASP A 61 -6.94 19.38 -14.38
CA ASP A 61 -8.17 19.07 -15.10
C ASP A 61 -8.77 17.76 -14.58
N LYS A 62 -9.83 17.90 -13.79
CA LYS A 62 -10.53 16.75 -13.19
C LYS A 62 -11.08 15.78 -14.23
N GLY A 63 -11.59 16.27 -15.37
CA GLY A 63 -12.16 15.42 -16.42
C GLY A 63 -11.09 14.54 -17.05
N LEU A 64 -9.91 15.09 -17.31
CA LEU A 64 -8.76 14.34 -17.81
C LEU A 64 -8.27 13.32 -16.77
N ILE A 65 -8.11 13.73 -15.51
CA ILE A 65 -7.66 12.86 -14.41
C ILE A 65 -8.65 11.70 -14.22
N ASP A 66 -9.95 11.95 -14.17
CA ASP A 66 -10.98 10.91 -14.00
C ASP A 66 -10.96 9.92 -15.16
N THR A 67 -10.78 10.41 -16.39
CA THR A 67 -10.64 9.56 -17.59
C THR A 67 -9.39 8.70 -17.51
N ALA A 68 -8.26 9.27 -17.07
CA ALA A 68 -7.00 8.55 -16.92
C ALA A 68 -7.09 7.45 -15.84
N VAL A 69 -7.68 7.77 -14.69
CA VAL A 69 -7.93 6.80 -13.62
C VAL A 69 -8.84 5.66 -14.09
N ALA A 70 -9.92 5.97 -14.81
CA ALA A 70 -10.82 4.95 -15.37
C ALA A 70 -10.09 4.03 -16.37
N THR A 71 -9.28 4.61 -17.24
CA THR A 71 -8.44 3.87 -18.20
C THR A 71 -7.46 2.96 -17.49
N TYR A 72 -6.75 3.47 -16.49
CA TYR A 72 -5.84 2.69 -15.65
C TYR A 72 -6.54 1.50 -14.99
N ARG A 73 -7.67 1.74 -14.31
CA ARG A 73 -8.41 0.67 -13.61
C ARG A 73 -8.86 -0.45 -14.55
N ARG A 74 -9.29 -0.09 -15.76
CA ARG A 74 -9.67 -1.07 -16.78
C ARG A 74 -8.49 -1.91 -17.26
N LEU A 75 -7.32 -1.30 -17.44
CA LEU A 75 -6.11 -1.97 -17.89
C LEU A 75 -5.43 -2.78 -16.78
N PHE A 76 -5.58 -2.35 -15.52
CA PHE A 76 -4.88 -2.95 -14.38
C PHE A 76 -5.20 -4.45 -14.20
N THR A 77 -6.48 -4.84 -14.25
CA THR A 77 -6.90 -6.24 -13.96
C THR A 77 -6.16 -7.26 -14.83
N PRO A 78 -6.20 -7.19 -16.18
CA PRO A 78 -5.51 -8.18 -17.02
C PRO A 78 -3.98 -8.13 -16.91
N ILE A 79 -3.40 -6.98 -16.52
CA ILE A 79 -1.96 -6.85 -16.30
C ILE A 79 -1.58 -7.47 -14.96
N SER A 80 -2.34 -7.21 -13.91
CA SER A 80 -2.06 -7.69 -12.55
C SER A 80 -2.08 -9.20 -12.43
N GLU A 81 -3.00 -9.88 -13.12
CA GLU A 81 -3.10 -11.35 -13.11
C GLU A 81 -1.80 -12.07 -13.53
N ARG A 82 -0.96 -11.39 -14.33
CA ARG A 82 0.29 -11.99 -14.86
C ARG A 82 1.57 -11.42 -14.23
N THR A 83 1.48 -10.32 -13.50
CA THR A 83 2.68 -9.56 -13.10
C THR A 83 2.82 -9.37 -11.59
N VAL A 84 1.72 -9.37 -10.82
CA VAL A 84 1.77 -9.20 -9.37
C VAL A 84 2.20 -10.50 -8.70
N THR A 85 3.13 -10.40 -7.75
CA THR A 85 3.55 -11.52 -6.90
C THR A 85 3.64 -11.04 -5.46
N LEU A 86 3.52 -11.96 -4.49
CA LEU A 86 3.84 -11.63 -3.11
C LEU A 86 5.36 -11.50 -2.94
N PHE A 87 5.79 -10.62 -2.03
CA PHE A 87 7.19 -10.62 -1.60
C PHE A 87 7.52 -11.93 -0.87
N PRO A 88 8.82 -12.33 -0.81
CA PRO A 88 9.25 -13.51 -0.09
C PRO A 88 8.73 -13.52 1.36
N HIS A 89 8.38 -14.71 1.84
CA HIS A 89 7.93 -15.00 3.22
C HIS A 89 6.61 -14.35 3.66
N VAL A 90 5.94 -13.54 2.81
CA VAL A 90 4.69 -12.83 3.18
C VAL A 90 3.59 -13.80 3.58
N ALA A 91 3.23 -14.76 2.73
CA ALA A 91 2.12 -15.67 3.00
C ALA A 91 2.36 -16.51 4.28
N GLU A 92 3.59 -16.99 4.47
CA GLU A 92 3.95 -17.75 5.67
C GLU A 92 3.88 -16.88 6.94
N THR A 93 4.40 -15.65 6.87
CA THR A 93 4.43 -14.76 8.04
C THR A 93 3.02 -14.28 8.41
N LEU A 94 2.17 -13.94 7.43
CA LEU A 94 0.76 -13.59 7.68
C LEU A 94 0.02 -14.76 8.36
N ARG A 95 0.22 -16.00 7.88
CA ARG A 95 -0.34 -17.19 8.53
C ARG A 95 0.10 -17.31 9.99
N GLN A 96 1.39 -17.11 10.29
CA GLN A 96 1.93 -17.20 11.65
C GLN A 96 1.42 -16.09 12.57
N ILE A 97 1.26 -14.86 12.06
CA ILE A 97 0.66 -13.75 12.78
C ILE A 97 -0.78 -14.11 13.16
N HIS A 98 -1.56 -14.59 12.20
CA HIS A 98 -2.95 -15.03 12.41
C HIS A 98 -3.04 -16.18 13.44
N GLU A 99 -2.18 -17.21 13.34
CA GLU A 99 -2.09 -18.33 14.28
C GLU A 99 -1.70 -17.88 15.70
N SER A 100 -0.96 -16.76 15.85
CA SER A 100 -0.61 -16.17 17.16
C SER A 100 -1.74 -15.40 17.83
N GLY A 101 -2.87 -15.18 17.12
CA GLY A 101 -4.01 -14.43 17.61
C GLY A 101 -3.85 -12.91 17.55
N ILE A 102 -2.86 -12.40 16.79
CA ILE A 102 -2.70 -10.99 16.50
C ILE A 102 -3.59 -10.65 15.30
N SER A 103 -4.43 -9.62 15.43
CA SER A 103 -5.27 -9.15 14.33
C SER A 103 -4.42 -8.51 13.23
N THR A 104 -4.89 -8.66 11.99
CA THR A 104 -4.25 -8.09 10.82
C THR A 104 -5.21 -7.22 10.03
N ALA A 105 -4.69 -6.11 9.53
CA ALA A 105 -5.46 -5.17 8.72
C ALA A 105 -4.64 -4.66 7.54
N ILE A 106 -5.33 -4.13 6.53
CA ILE A 106 -4.69 -3.43 5.40
C ILE A 106 -5.17 -1.98 5.37
N ALA A 107 -4.22 -1.03 5.26
CA ALA A 107 -4.46 0.37 4.97
C ALA A 107 -3.76 0.72 3.65
N THR A 108 -4.52 0.93 2.57
CA THR A 108 -3.94 1.05 1.23
C THR A 108 -4.55 2.17 0.39
N SER A 109 -3.74 2.79 -0.46
CA SER A 109 -4.21 3.71 -1.51
C SER A 109 -4.84 2.99 -2.72
N ARG A 110 -4.95 1.68 -2.66
CA ARG A 110 -5.61 0.84 -3.66
C ARG A 110 -7.13 0.86 -3.46
N GLY A 111 -7.89 0.74 -4.56
CA GLY A 111 -9.35 0.55 -4.48
C GLY A 111 -9.72 -0.86 -4.02
N SER A 112 -10.82 -0.98 -3.27
CA SER A 112 -11.26 -2.21 -2.60
C SER A 112 -11.47 -3.41 -3.54
N ASP A 113 -12.06 -3.20 -4.71
CA ASP A 113 -12.27 -4.29 -5.68
C ASP A 113 -10.94 -4.92 -6.13
N SER A 114 -9.94 -4.07 -6.39
CA SER A 114 -8.61 -4.51 -6.79
C SER A 114 -7.87 -5.20 -5.64
N LEU A 115 -7.98 -4.69 -4.41
CA LEU A 115 -7.40 -5.32 -3.22
C LEU A 115 -7.97 -6.72 -3.03
N ARG A 116 -9.30 -6.86 -2.97
CA ARG A 116 -9.98 -8.14 -2.74
C ARG A 116 -9.67 -9.18 -3.80
N MET A 117 -9.57 -8.75 -5.07
CA MET A 117 -9.14 -9.63 -6.16
C MET A 117 -7.74 -10.18 -5.90
N LEU A 118 -6.76 -9.33 -5.57
CA LEU A 118 -5.38 -9.77 -5.34
C LEU A 118 -5.23 -10.63 -4.07
N LEU A 119 -5.89 -10.28 -2.97
CA LEU A 119 -5.91 -11.11 -1.76
C LEU A 119 -6.42 -12.53 -2.05
N LYS A 120 -7.45 -12.65 -2.89
CA LYS A 120 -8.01 -13.94 -3.29
C LYS A 120 -7.09 -14.70 -4.25
N VAL A 121 -6.51 -14.03 -5.26
CA VAL A 121 -5.60 -14.66 -6.22
C VAL A 121 -4.37 -15.25 -5.53
N HIS A 122 -3.87 -14.57 -4.50
CA HIS A 122 -2.69 -14.99 -3.75
C HIS A 122 -3.00 -15.86 -2.51
N ASP A 123 -4.27 -16.23 -2.30
CA ASP A 123 -4.73 -17.10 -1.20
C ASP A 123 -4.30 -16.58 0.20
N ILE A 124 -4.38 -15.27 0.43
CA ILE A 124 -4.06 -14.63 1.71
C ILE A 124 -5.24 -13.90 2.35
N ALA A 125 -6.41 -13.88 1.70
CA ALA A 125 -7.60 -13.18 2.20
C ALA A 125 -8.03 -13.66 3.60
N GLN A 126 -7.86 -14.95 3.90
CA GLN A 126 -8.21 -15.54 5.20
C GLN A 126 -7.32 -15.06 6.36
N TYR A 127 -6.22 -14.41 6.08
CA TYR A 127 -5.32 -13.87 7.09
C TYR A 127 -5.50 -12.37 7.34
N ILE A 128 -6.48 -11.72 6.69
CA ILE A 128 -6.76 -10.28 6.83
C ILE A 128 -8.13 -10.11 7.44
N ASP A 129 -8.19 -9.51 8.64
CA ASP A 129 -9.44 -9.36 9.41
C ASP A 129 -10.25 -8.15 8.93
N THR A 130 -9.58 -7.07 8.52
CA THR A 130 -10.24 -5.84 8.02
C THR A 130 -9.35 -5.08 7.05
N ASP A 131 -9.96 -4.21 6.26
CA ASP A 131 -9.24 -3.34 5.32
C ASP A 131 -9.82 -1.91 5.33
N CYS A 132 -8.97 -0.94 5.00
CA CYS A 132 -9.35 0.42 4.70
C CYS A 132 -8.67 0.84 3.40
N CYS A 133 -9.48 1.11 2.38
CA CYS A 133 -9.07 1.45 1.04
C CYS A 133 -9.17 2.94 0.75
N GLU A 134 -8.69 3.37 -0.42
CA GLU A 134 -8.70 4.77 -0.85
C GLU A 134 -10.08 5.43 -0.72
N GLU A 135 -11.15 4.74 -1.11
CA GLU A 135 -12.52 5.26 -1.12
C GLU A 135 -13.16 5.35 0.26
N ASP A 136 -12.57 4.74 1.27
CA ASP A 136 -13.14 4.66 2.62
C ASP A 136 -12.89 5.88 3.49
N VAL A 137 -11.98 6.77 3.06
CA VAL A 137 -11.57 7.95 3.84
C VAL A 137 -11.55 9.21 3.00
N THR A 138 -11.69 10.36 3.67
CA THR A 138 -11.62 11.67 3.02
C THR A 138 -10.18 12.09 2.78
N ASN A 139 -9.35 12.04 3.82
CA ASN A 139 -7.93 12.39 3.72
C ASN A 139 -7.12 11.12 3.48
N LYS A 140 -6.38 11.14 2.36
CA LYS A 140 -5.55 10.01 1.91
C LYS A 140 -4.19 10.02 2.59
N LYS A 141 -3.42 8.91 2.49
CA LYS A 141 -2.01 8.90 2.90
C LYS A 141 -1.29 10.19 2.44
N PRO A 142 -0.52 10.82 3.28
CA PRO A 142 -0.01 10.38 4.59
C PRO A 142 -0.90 10.72 5.79
N ALA A 143 -2.15 11.21 5.59
CA ALA A 143 -3.07 11.48 6.70
C ALA A 143 -3.40 10.18 7.49
N PRO A 144 -3.66 10.27 8.82
CA PRO A 144 -3.85 9.10 9.69
C PRO A 144 -5.20 8.41 9.52
N ASP A 145 -6.12 8.97 8.75
CA ASP A 145 -7.54 8.60 8.67
C ASP A 145 -7.77 7.10 8.47
N MET A 146 -6.97 6.42 7.63
CA MET A 146 -7.12 4.97 7.39
C MET A 146 -6.80 4.15 8.64
N VAL A 147 -5.71 4.49 9.32
CA VAL A 147 -5.29 3.82 10.56
C VAL A 147 -6.29 4.10 11.68
N GLU A 148 -6.69 5.37 11.87
CA GLU A 148 -7.70 5.76 12.86
C GLU A 148 -9.03 5.04 12.64
N ARG A 149 -9.47 4.90 11.37
CA ARG A 149 -10.68 4.15 11.03
C ARG A 149 -10.55 2.68 11.43
N ILE A 150 -9.45 2.01 11.07
CA ILE A 150 -9.19 0.61 11.44
C ILE A 150 -9.21 0.44 12.97
N LEU A 151 -8.53 1.32 13.71
CA LEU A 151 -8.49 1.28 15.17
C LEU A 151 -9.88 1.48 15.79
N ASN A 152 -10.67 2.41 15.27
CA ASN A 152 -12.04 2.66 15.72
C ASN A 152 -12.96 1.45 15.47
N GLU A 153 -12.86 0.81 14.29
CA GLU A 153 -13.66 -0.36 13.92
C GLU A 153 -13.30 -1.60 14.73
N THR A 154 -12.01 -1.79 15.03
CA THR A 154 -11.51 -2.95 15.76
C THR A 154 -11.50 -2.77 17.27
N GLY A 155 -11.54 -1.53 17.76
CA GLY A 155 -11.49 -1.21 19.18
C GLY A 155 -10.10 -1.34 19.82
N PHE A 156 -9.04 -1.43 19.02
CA PHE A 156 -7.66 -1.46 19.52
C PHE A 156 -7.13 -0.04 19.77
N ASP A 157 -6.28 0.11 20.79
CA ASP A 157 -5.55 1.35 21.04
C ASP A 157 -4.36 1.50 20.08
N ALA A 158 -4.05 2.72 19.64
CA ALA A 158 -2.91 3.01 18.78
C ALA A 158 -1.56 2.48 19.32
N LYS A 159 -1.36 2.56 20.66
CA LYS A 159 -0.15 2.02 21.33
C LYS A 159 0.04 0.50 21.20
N ASP A 160 -1.04 -0.23 20.90
CA ASP A 160 -1.06 -1.67 20.72
C ASP A 160 -1.01 -2.05 19.22
N ALA A 161 -0.84 -1.07 18.33
CA ALA A 161 -0.81 -1.24 16.89
C ALA A 161 0.60 -1.03 16.31
N LEU A 162 0.94 -1.84 15.31
CA LEU A 162 2.12 -1.68 14.46
C LEU A 162 1.66 -1.39 13.02
N VAL A 163 2.12 -0.28 12.44
CA VAL A 163 1.91 0.04 11.02
C VAL A 163 3.15 -0.33 10.23
N VAL A 164 2.98 -1.14 9.18
CA VAL A 164 4.08 -1.65 8.35
C VAL A 164 3.88 -1.15 6.92
N GLY A 165 4.90 -0.51 6.37
CA GLY A 165 4.84 0.03 5.00
C GLY A 165 6.22 0.26 4.40
N ASP A 166 6.26 0.46 3.09
CA ASP A 166 7.50 0.64 2.32
C ASP A 166 7.77 2.09 1.93
N THR A 167 6.82 3.00 2.22
CA THR A 167 6.94 4.41 1.89
C THR A 167 6.92 5.31 3.13
N TRP A 168 7.47 6.53 2.99
CA TRP A 168 7.36 7.53 4.05
C TRP A 168 5.90 7.95 4.32
N PHE A 169 5.00 7.76 3.34
CA PHE A 169 3.56 8.02 3.52
C PHE A 169 2.96 7.11 4.59
N ASP A 170 3.37 5.83 4.63
CA ASP A 170 2.93 4.84 5.61
C ASP A 170 3.48 5.17 7.00
N ILE A 171 4.77 5.52 7.05
CA ILE A 171 5.44 5.90 8.30
C ILE A 171 4.77 7.13 8.91
N GLN A 172 4.52 8.18 8.10
CA GLN A 172 3.85 9.39 8.59
C GLN A 172 2.42 9.10 9.04
N MET A 173 1.64 8.34 8.24
CA MET A 173 0.28 7.93 8.57
C MET A 173 0.22 7.19 9.93
N GLY A 174 1.10 6.20 10.13
CA GLY A 174 1.16 5.43 11.37
C GLY A 174 1.55 6.29 12.57
N ARG A 175 2.53 7.16 12.43
CA ARG A 175 2.99 8.08 13.48
C ARG A 175 1.92 9.11 13.88
N ASP A 176 1.26 9.70 12.88
CA ASP A 176 0.20 10.70 13.14
C ASP A 176 -1.02 10.06 13.82
N ALA A 177 -1.27 8.76 13.58
CA ALA A 177 -2.25 7.96 14.31
C ALA A 177 -1.78 7.54 15.73
N GLY A 178 -0.52 7.80 16.11
CA GLY A 178 0.05 7.43 17.41
C GLY A 178 0.49 5.96 17.53
N CYS A 179 0.66 5.27 16.39
CA CYS A 179 1.10 3.88 16.33
C CYS A 179 2.64 3.77 16.28
N THR A 180 3.17 2.59 16.62
CA THR A 180 4.53 2.20 16.27
C THR A 180 4.60 1.90 14.78
N THR A 181 5.74 2.20 14.15
CA THR A 181 5.91 2.05 12.70
C THR A 181 7.09 1.16 12.35
N CYS A 182 6.94 0.41 11.26
CA CYS A 182 7.98 -0.43 10.70
C CYS A 182 8.10 -0.19 9.20
N GLY A 183 9.26 0.26 8.76
CA GLY A 183 9.58 0.40 7.34
C GLY A 183 10.16 -0.87 6.76
N VAL A 184 9.72 -1.27 5.56
CA VAL A 184 10.33 -2.37 4.79
C VAL A 184 11.19 -1.80 3.67
N THR A 185 12.41 -2.34 3.46
CA THR A 185 13.39 -1.77 2.53
C THR A 185 13.39 -2.39 1.15
N TYR A 186 12.62 -3.45 0.95
CA TYR A 186 12.51 -4.14 -0.34
C TYR A 186 11.44 -3.51 -1.28
N GLY A 187 10.70 -2.52 -0.79
CA GLY A 187 9.70 -1.78 -1.55
C GLY A 187 10.25 -0.53 -2.26
N ASN A 188 9.49 0.57 -2.24
CA ASN A 188 9.74 1.74 -3.08
C ASN A 188 10.73 2.75 -2.47
N HIS A 189 10.74 2.92 -1.15
CA HIS A 189 11.58 3.94 -0.52
C HIS A 189 12.81 3.34 0.17
N SER A 190 13.90 4.12 0.16
CA SER A 190 15.16 3.70 0.77
C SER A 190 15.07 3.65 2.30
N ARG A 191 15.90 2.83 2.92
CA ARG A 191 16.13 2.81 4.39
C ARG A 191 16.36 4.22 4.94
N ALA A 192 17.17 5.02 4.25
CA ALA A 192 17.48 6.38 4.69
C ALA A 192 16.22 7.25 4.74
N THR A 193 15.39 7.20 3.71
CA THR A 193 14.12 7.95 3.64
C THR A 193 13.16 7.52 4.75
N LEU A 194 13.01 6.20 4.97
CA LEU A 194 12.13 5.69 6.02
C LEU A 194 12.57 6.13 7.43
N LEU A 195 13.88 6.09 7.71
CA LEU A 195 14.46 6.57 8.96
C LEU A 195 14.32 8.09 9.13
N GLU A 196 14.53 8.87 8.08
CA GLU A 196 14.36 10.32 8.09
C GLU A 196 12.93 10.73 8.48
N HIS A 197 11.94 9.94 8.05
CA HIS A 197 10.53 10.14 8.43
C HIS A 197 10.15 9.48 9.76
N GLY A 198 11.13 8.88 10.45
CA GLY A 198 11.00 8.43 11.83
C GLY A 198 10.35 7.06 11.98
N ALA A 199 10.64 6.12 11.09
CA ALA A 199 10.29 4.72 11.31
C ALA A 199 10.96 4.19 12.59
N ASP A 200 10.18 3.58 13.48
CA ASP A 200 10.66 3.03 14.76
C ASP A 200 11.46 1.74 14.52
N HIS A 201 11.04 0.95 13.54
CA HIS A 201 11.69 -0.29 13.12
C HIS A 201 11.94 -0.27 11.61
N ILE A 202 12.99 -0.99 11.18
CA ILE A 202 13.28 -1.23 9.75
C ILE A 202 13.64 -2.70 9.57
N ILE A 203 13.01 -3.34 8.60
CA ILE A 203 13.29 -4.73 8.20
C ILE A 203 13.66 -4.82 6.72
N ASP A 204 14.48 -5.79 6.38
CA ASP A 204 14.90 -6.08 5.01
C ASP A 204 14.17 -7.29 4.42
N ASP A 205 13.49 -8.07 5.26
CA ASP A 205 12.69 -9.24 4.89
C ASP A 205 11.42 -9.28 5.75
N PHE A 206 10.29 -9.64 5.14
CA PHE A 206 9.01 -9.70 5.84
C PHE A 206 9.00 -10.68 7.02
N ALA A 207 9.79 -11.76 6.95
CA ALA A 207 9.93 -12.71 8.04
C ALA A 207 10.54 -12.12 9.32
N GLU A 208 11.28 -11.00 9.24
CA GLU A 208 11.87 -10.32 10.39
C GLU A 208 10.83 -9.70 11.33
N LEU A 209 9.58 -9.51 10.86
CA LEU A 209 8.47 -9.08 11.72
C LEU A 209 8.32 -9.94 12.98
N LYS A 210 8.64 -11.24 12.90
CA LYS A 210 8.62 -12.17 14.05
C LYS A 210 9.47 -11.72 15.24
N SER A 211 10.45 -10.86 15.02
CA SER A 211 11.30 -10.32 16.08
C SER A 211 10.75 -9.05 16.72
N ILE A 212 9.64 -8.50 16.15
CA ILE A 212 9.07 -7.22 16.53
C ILE A 212 7.74 -7.40 17.31
N TYR A 213 6.90 -8.37 16.90
CA TYR A 213 5.61 -8.65 17.54
C TYR A 213 5.63 -9.73 18.60
#